data_b9ac2b4d322516cbaaebcc646d45eff6
#
_entry.id   b9ac2b4d322516cbaaebcc646d45eff6
#
_cell.length_a   1.000
_cell.length_b   1.000
_cell.length_c   1.000
_cell.angle_alpha   90.00
_cell.angle_beta   90.00
_cell.angle_gamma   90.00
#
_symmetry.space_group_name_H-M   'P 1'
#
loop_
_entity.id
_entity.type
_entity.pdbx_description
1 polymer ?
#
loop_
_entity_poly.entity_id
_entity_poly.type
_entity_poly.pdbx_seq_one_letter_code
_entity_poly.pdbx_strand_id
1 'polypeptide(L)'
;MLPAMRRPGLLVFILIPAFLCLSPTGAVPLAWAGEGGGASDLLDKGERLFRQGDTAGALRAFDEAAKIDPKDARAPYLRGVALEKKGDPAAAMAAYREAIARRPEFAEAHNNLGALLQAKGDAAGAVTELDAAITANPAYAEAHYNLGITRDAQGKKAEAVVAYKDAVRLRPTDGSYRLNLGAALRRVGDVDGALAALEEATRLSPKDAVAWADLGMILSDKKSYDDAQRALDRSTQLKPDFALAWNRLGRVQLKRGQIPASITAQERARKLEPKNSAFAADLCRTLFEAKDPARAVAECRAAVALDPANPLARYELVKALVAKGDCAAAQAELAKFRGLPGVKPEAKAQAEAIAKSCAPAKK
;
A
#
# COMPACT_ATOMS: atom_id res chain seq x y z
N MET A 1 26.00 -2.54 8.39
CA MET A 1 24.84 -2.74 7.51
C MET A 1 23.97 -3.83 8.11
N LEU A 2 22.85 -3.45 8.75
CA LEU A 2 21.83 -4.40 9.18
C LEU A 2 21.09 -4.88 7.93
N PRO A 3 20.82 -6.19 7.76
CA PRO A 3 20.03 -6.64 6.64
C PRO A 3 18.63 -6.09 6.76
N ALA A 4 18.02 -5.87 5.61
CA ALA A 4 16.60 -5.60 5.49
C ALA A 4 15.82 -6.72 6.20
N MET A 5 15.47 -6.49 7.46
CA MET A 5 14.49 -7.33 8.13
C MET A 5 13.20 -7.25 7.34
N ARG A 6 12.66 -8.40 6.99
CA ARG A 6 11.28 -8.54 6.52
C ARG A 6 10.41 -7.87 7.59
N ARG A 7 10.06 -6.62 7.36
CA ARG A 7 8.90 -6.03 8.01
C ARG A 7 7.72 -6.84 7.50
N PRO A 8 6.78 -7.26 8.36
CA PRO A 8 5.45 -7.48 7.86
C PRO A 8 5.13 -6.16 7.15
N GLY A 9 5.09 -6.21 5.81
CA GLY A 9 4.59 -5.11 5.06
C GLY A 9 3.24 -4.82 5.70
N LEU A 10 3.08 -3.65 6.30
CA LEU A 10 1.80 -3.01 6.30
C LEU A 10 1.52 -2.84 4.81
N LEU A 11 0.98 -3.90 4.22
CA LEU A 11 0.05 -3.77 3.13
C LEU A 11 -0.99 -2.82 3.72
N VAL A 12 -0.77 -1.53 3.56
CA VAL A 12 -1.86 -0.61 3.44
C VAL A 12 -2.57 -1.17 2.21
N PHE A 13 -3.50 -2.11 2.48
CA PHE A 13 -4.63 -2.29 1.63
C PHE A 13 -5.27 -0.91 1.63
N ILE A 14 -4.77 -0.05 0.76
CA ILE A 14 -5.66 0.89 0.14
C ILE A 14 -6.63 -0.07 -0.56
N LEU A 15 -7.72 -0.42 0.14
CA LEU A 15 -8.98 -0.62 -0.49
C LEU A 15 -9.17 0.70 -1.25
N ILE A 16 -8.54 0.78 -2.42
CA ILE A 16 -9.08 1.58 -3.48
C ILE A 16 -10.39 0.85 -3.68
N PRO A 17 -11.54 1.42 -3.25
CA PRO A 17 -12.77 0.91 -3.77
C PRO A 17 -12.47 0.79 -5.26
N ALA A 18 -12.86 -0.31 -5.89
CA ALA A 18 -12.89 -0.40 -7.33
C ALA A 18 -13.81 0.75 -7.77
N PHE A 19 -13.27 1.96 -7.67
CA PHE A 19 -13.86 3.13 -8.25
C PHE A 19 -13.75 2.82 -9.72
N LEU A 20 -14.92 2.41 -10.26
CA LEU A 20 -15.17 2.53 -11.66
C LEU A 20 -14.30 3.68 -12.18
N CYS A 21 -13.18 3.35 -12.84
CA CYS A 21 -12.66 4.20 -13.89
C CYS A 21 -13.69 4.14 -15.04
N LEU A 22 -14.89 4.67 -14.76
CA LEU A 22 -15.61 5.38 -15.77
C LEU A 22 -14.67 6.55 -16.08
N SER A 23 -13.98 6.47 -17.22
CA SER A 23 -13.32 7.61 -17.82
C SER A 23 -14.23 8.82 -17.63
N PRO A 24 -13.73 10.02 -17.23
CA PRO A 24 -14.57 11.20 -17.04
C PRO A 24 -15.37 11.61 -18.29
N THR A 25 -15.08 10.98 -19.40
CA THR A 25 -15.89 11.01 -20.63
C THR A 25 -16.73 9.77 -20.71
N GLY A 26 -17.68 9.51 -19.88
CA GLY A 26 -18.61 8.37 -19.86
C GLY A 26 -19.12 7.80 -21.20
N ALA A 27 -18.27 7.75 -22.19
CA ALA A 27 -18.46 7.13 -23.48
C ALA A 27 -17.96 5.68 -23.38
N VAL A 28 -18.87 4.76 -23.13
CA VAL A 28 -18.74 3.40 -23.68
C VAL A 28 -18.40 3.59 -25.16
N PRO A 29 -17.35 2.93 -25.71
CA PRO A 29 -17.03 3.06 -27.13
C PRO A 29 -18.28 2.81 -27.96
N LEU A 30 -18.65 3.75 -28.83
CA LEU A 30 -19.80 3.68 -29.76
C LEU A 30 -19.73 2.50 -30.76
N ALA A 31 -18.76 1.60 -30.61
CA ALA A 31 -18.59 0.41 -31.45
C ALA A 31 -19.57 -0.75 -31.13
N TRP A 32 -20.51 -0.58 -30.22
CA TRP A 32 -21.41 -1.64 -29.74
C TRP A 32 -22.85 -1.49 -30.20
N ALA A 33 -23.11 -0.72 -31.24
CA ALA A 33 -24.42 -0.67 -31.89
C ALA A 33 -24.66 -1.99 -32.69
N GLY A 34 -25.06 -3.05 -31.99
CA GLY A 34 -25.59 -4.26 -32.57
C GLY A 34 -27.11 -4.11 -32.73
N GLU A 35 -27.63 -4.53 -33.85
CA GLU A 35 -29.04 -4.57 -34.20
C GLU A 35 -29.84 -5.49 -33.26
N GLY A 36 -30.28 -4.98 -32.12
CA GLY A 36 -31.05 -5.71 -31.13
C GLY A 36 -32.01 -4.79 -30.39
N GLY A 37 -33.00 -4.26 -31.09
CA GLY A 37 -34.06 -3.48 -30.45
C GLY A 37 -34.65 -4.23 -29.26
N GLY A 38 -34.72 -3.61 -28.11
CA GLY A 38 -35.21 -4.18 -26.86
C GLY A 38 -34.11 -4.58 -25.88
N ALA A 39 -33.18 -5.47 -26.20
CA ALA A 39 -32.10 -5.84 -25.28
C ALA A 39 -31.09 -4.68 -25.08
N SER A 40 -30.67 -4.03 -26.17
CA SER A 40 -29.78 -2.85 -26.11
C SER A 40 -30.44 -1.70 -25.35
N ASP A 41 -31.73 -1.41 -25.59
CA ASP A 41 -32.46 -0.37 -24.89
C ASP A 41 -32.53 -0.62 -23.37
N LEU A 42 -32.66 -1.89 -22.96
CA LEU A 42 -32.64 -2.30 -21.55
C LEU A 42 -31.25 -2.17 -20.93
N LEU A 43 -30.17 -2.47 -21.66
CA LEU A 43 -28.80 -2.22 -21.20
C LEU A 43 -28.57 -0.73 -20.97
N ASP A 44 -28.95 0.11 -21.93
CA ASP A 44 -28.84 1.57 -21.83
C ASP A 44 -29.70 2.13 -20.68
N LYS A 45 -30.91 1.61 -20.48
CA LYS A 45 -31.75 1.93 -19.33
C LYS A 45 -31.09 1.53 -18.02
N GLY A 46 -30.54 0.31 -17.96
CA GLY A 46 -29.83 -0.20 -16.79
C GLY A 46 -28.61 0.66 -16.44
N GLU A 47 -27.80 1.06 -17.42
CA GLU A 47 -26.67 1.94 -17.22
C GLU A 47 -27.09 3.34 -16.73
N ARG A 48 -28.17 3.89 -17.26
CA ARG A 48 -28.74 5.17 -16.77
C ARG A 48 -29.17 5.06 -15.30
N LEU A 49 -29.89 4.02 -14.94
CA LEU A 49 -30.32 3.76 -13.55
C LEU A 49 -29.11 3.58 -12.63
N PHE A 50 -28.10 2.86 -13.08
CA PHE A 50 -26.86 2.65 -12.34
C PHE A 50 -26.11 3.97 -12.06
N ARG A 51 -26.00 4.86 -13.06
CA ARG A 51 -25.43 6.22 -12.91
C ARG A 51 -26.24 7.09 -11.96
N GLN A 52 -27.57 6.93 -11.89
CA GLN A 52 -28.46 7.59 -10.96
C GLN A 52 -28.43 7.01 -9.55
N GLY A 53 -27.72 5.88 -9.34
CA GLY A 53 -27.61 5.21 -8.05
C GLY A 53 -28.71 4.17 -7.79
N ASP A 54 -29.67 4.00 -8.68
CA ASP A 54 -30.67 2.91 -8.61
C ASP A 54 -30.06 1.60 -9.08
N THR A 55 -29.21 1.03 -8.22
CA THR A 55 -28.56 -0.27 -8.50
C THR A 55 -29.58 -1.40 -8.63
N ALA A 56 -30.69 -1.35 -7.89
CA ALA A 56 -31.72 -2.39 -7.96
C ALA A 56 -32.49 -2.33 -9.30
N GLY A 57 -32.82 -1.14 -9.78
CA GLY A 57 -33.41 -0.92 -11.07
C GLY A 57 -32.49 -1.34 -12.22
N ALA A 58 -31.18 -1.01 -12.10
CA ALA A 58 -30.18 -1.42 -13.06
C ALA A 58 -30.07 -2.94 -13.17
N LEU A 59 -29.98 -3.67 -12.05
CA LEU A 59 -29.93 -5.13 -12.03
C LEU A 59 -31.14 -5.75 -12.73
N ARG A 60 -32.35 -5.25 -12.46
CA ARG A 60 -33.56 -5.74 -13.16
C ARG A 60 -33.47 -5.53 -14.67
N ALA A 61 -33.02 -4.34 -15.11
CA ALA A 61 -32.88 -4.04 -16.53
C ALA A 61 -31.84 -4.95 -17.21
N PHE A 62 -30.72 -5.25 -16.56
CA PHE A 62 -29.69 -6.16 -17.08
C PHE A 62 -30.18 -7.62 -17.11
N ASP A 63 -30.96 -8.06 -16.11
CA ASP A 63 -31.57 -9.40 -16.11
C ASP A 63 -32.65 -9.55 -17.22
N GLU A 64 -33.42 -8.51 -17.49
CA GLU A 64 -34.38 -8.48 -18.60
C GLU A 64 -33.67 -8.51 -19.96
N ALA A 65 -32.60 -7.72 -20.12
CA ALA A 65 -31.75 -7.72 -21.32
C ALA A 65 -31.18 -9.13 -21.59
N ALA A 66 -30.65 -9.79 -20.55
CA ALA A 66 -30.10 -11.14 -20.63
C ALA A 66 -31.15 -12.22 -21.03
N LYS A 67 -32.44 -12.01 -20.75
CA LYS A 67 -33.54 -12.90 -21.20
C LYS A 67 -33.86 -12.68 -22.66
N ILE A 68 -33.81 -11.45 -23.16
CA ILE A 68 -34.11 -11.12 -24.56
C ILE A 68 -32.97 -11.60 -25.48
N ASP A 69 -31.70 -11.32 -25.07
CA ASP A 69 -30.54 -11.84 -25.78
C ASP A 69 -29.60 -12.62 -24.82
N PRO A 70 -29.80 -13.94 -24.72
CA PRO A 70 -29.00 -14.81 -23.88
C PRO A 70 -27.54 -14.96 -24.34
N LYS A 71 -27.22 -14.51 -25.55
CA LYS A 71 -25.84 -14.59 -26.09
C LYS A 71 -25.03 -13.30 -25.84
N ASP A 72 -25.69 -12.20 -25.54
CA ASP A 72 -24.98 -10.94 -25.27
C ASP A 72 -24.21 -11.02 -23.95
N ALA A 73 -22.89 -10.93 -24.02
CA ALA A 73 -22.01 -10.94 -22.87
C ALA A 73 -22.06 -9.64 -22.04
N ARG A 74 -22.60 -8.54 -22.60
CA ARG A 74 -22.70 -7.25 -21.93
C ARG A 74 -23.63 -7.29 -20.73
N ALA A 75 -24.77 -7.97 -20.86
CA ALA A 75 -25.76 -8.06 -19.79
C ALA A 75 -25.18 -8.67 -18.50
N PRO A 76 -24.56 -9.86 -18.50
CA PRO A 76 -23.94 -10.40 -17.30
C PRO A 76 -22.72 -9.58 -16.85
N TYR A 77 -21.96 -8.97 -17.75
CA TYR A 77 -20.86 -8.07 -17.37
C TYR A 77 -21.36 -6.85 -16.57
N LEU A 78 -22.36 -6.12 -17.09
CA LEU A 78 -22.93 -4.95 -16.42
C LEU A 78 -23.63 -5.32 -15.11
N ARG A 79 -24.27 -6.50 -15.06
CA ARG A 79 -24.79 -7.07 -13.83
C ARG A 79 -23.69 -7.29 -12.79
N GLY A 80 -22.53 -7.82 -13.21
CA GLY A 80 -21.36 -7.97 -12.36
C GLY A 80 -20.88 -6.64 -11.75
N VAL A 81 -20.76 -5.61 -12.59
CA VAL A 81 -20.39 -4.24 -12.16
C VAL A 81 -21.40 -3.68 -11.14
N ALA A 82 -22.70 -3.87 -11.38
CA ALA A 82 -23.74 -3.42 -10.45
C ALA A 82 -23.72 -4.18 -9.12
N LEU A 83 -23.40 -5.47 -9.14
CA LEU A 83 -23.25 -6.31 -7.94
C LEU A 83 -22.03 -5.94 -7.12
N GLU A 84 -20.91 -5.59 -7.74
CA GLU A 84 -19.75 -5.05 -7.03
C GLU A 84 -20.11 -3.77 -6.27
N LYS A 85 -20.78 -2.83 -6.93
CA LYS A 85 -21.23 -1.59 -6.29
C LYS A 85 -22.22 -1.86 -5.15
N LYS A 86 -23.02 -2.90 -5.26
CA LYS A 86 -23.95 -3.34 -4.19
C LYS A 86 -23.21 -3.98 -3.01
N GLY A 87 -21.94 -4.35 -3.18
CA GLY A 87 -21.15 -5.03 -2.16
C GLY A 87 -21.34 -6.54 -2.12
N ASP A 88 -21.70 -7.16 -3.25
CA ASP A 88 -21.82 -8.60 -3.41
C ASP A 88 -20.75 -9.14 -4.39
N PRO A 89 -19.49 -9.27 -3.96
CA PRO A 89 -18.41 -9.72 -4.82
C PRO A 89 -18.57 -11.18 -5.29
N ALA A 90 -19.27 -12.02 -4.52
CA ALA A 90 -19.48 -13.41 -4.90
C ALA A 90 -20.41 -13.51 -6.11
N ALA A 91 -21.53 -12.79 -6.08
CA ALA A 91 -22.45 -12.72 -7.20
C ALA A 91 -21.81 -11.99 -8.41
N ALA A 92 -20.99 -10.96 -8.18
CA ALA A 92 -20.26 -10.27 -9.24
C ALA A 92 -19.29 -11.21 -9.97
N MET A 93 -18.49 -12.01 -9.25
CA MET A 93 -17.61 -13.01 -9.85
C MET A 93 -18.37 -14.05 -10.69
N ALA A 94 -19.55 -14.48 -10.24
CA ALA A 94 -20.40 -15.40 -11.03
C ALA A 94 -20.87 -14.73 -12.32
N ALA A 95 -21.29 -13.47 -12.25
CA ALA A 95 -21.74 -12.70 -13.41
C ALA A 95 -20.60 -12.46 -14.42
N TYR A 96 -19.39 -12.16 -13.97
CA TYR A 96 -18.23 -12.01 -14.87
C TYR A 96 -17.84 -13.33 -15.53
N ARG A 97 -17.90 -14.46 -14.82
CA ARG A 97 -17.70 -15.80 -15.42
C ARG A 97 -18.75 -16.10 -16.50
N GLU A 98 -20.00 -15.72 -16.27
CA GLU A 98 -21.04 -15.86 -17.27
C GLU A 98 -20.77 -14.99 -18.52
N ALA A 99 -20.30 -13.74 -18.33
CA ALA A 99 -19.90 -12.87 -19.42
C ALA A 99 -18.74 -13.48 -20.24
N ILE A 100 -17.72 -14.02 -19.56
CA ILE A 100 -16.57 -14.71 -20.17
C ILE A 100 -17.02 -15.97 -20.91
N ALA A 101 -17.95 -16.77 -20.35
CA ALA A 101 -18.49 -17.95 -21.01
C ALA A 101 -19.21 -17.62 -22.33
N ARG A 102 -19.83 -16.42 -22.40
CA ARG A 102 -20.49 -15.94 -23.64
C ARG A 102 -19.49 -15.32 -24.62
N ARG A 103 -18.46 -14.65 -24.13
CA ARG A 103 -17.39 -14.01 -24.93
C ARG A 103 -16.04 -14.25 -24.27
N PRO A 104 -15.30 -15.30 -24.67
CA PRO A 104 -14.03 -15.66 -24.06
C PRO A 104 -12.94 -14.59 -24.16
N GLU A 105 -13.01 -13.69 -25.12
CA GLU A 105 -12.05 -12.56 -25.29
C GLU A 105 -12.56 -11.24 -24.66
N PHE A 106 -13.41 -11.33 -23.63
CA PHE A 106 -13.94 -10.14 -22.96
C PHE A 106 -12.94 -9.60 -21.92
N ALA A 107 -11.98 -8.78 -22.37
CA ALA A 107 -10.88 -8.28 -21.56
C ALA A 107 -11.33 -7.61 -20.25
N GLU A 108 -12.39 -6.79 -20.28
CA GLU A 108 -12.90 -6.09 -19.11
C GLU A 108 -13.49 -7.07 -18.08
N ALA A 109 -14.17 -8.12 -18.52
CA ALA A 109 -14.73 -9.13 -17.62
C ALA A 109 -13.61 -9.95 -16.96
N HIS A 110 -12.59 -10.35 -17.72
CA HIS A 110 -11.41 -11.01 -17.19
C HIS A 110 -10.66 -10.12 -16.18
N ASN A 111 -10.44 -8.85 -16.49
CA ASN A 111 -9.78 -7.91 -15.58
C ASN A 111 -10.54 -7.77 -14.25
N ASN A 112 -11.87 -7.57 -14.32
CA ASN A 112 -12.66 -7.39 -13.11
C ASN A 112 -12.75 -8.67 -12.28
N LEU A 113 -12.87 -9.84 -12.93
CA LEU A 113 -12.79 -11.13 -12.25
C LEU A 113 -11.43 -11.32 -11.59
N GLY A 114 -10.33 -10.99 -12.29
CA GLY A 114 -8.97 -11.04 -11.76
C GLY A 114 -8.78 -10.15 -10.52
N ALA A 115 -9.29 -8.93 -10.56
CA ALA A 115 -9.25 -8.01 -9.43
C ALA A 115 -10.02 -8.54 -8.20
N LEU A 116 -11.21 -9.13 -8.41
CA LEU A 116 -11.99 -9.74 -7.33
C LEU A 116 -11.33 -11.01 -6.76
N LEU A 117 -10.70 -11.83 -7.60
CA LEU A 117 -9.93 -13.00 -7.16
C LEU A 117 -8.73 -12.58 -6.31
N GLN A 118 -8.02 -11.53 -6.73
CA GLN A 118 -6.92 -10.95 -5.95
C GLN A 118 -7.39 -10.45 -4.58
N ALA A 119 -8.51 -9.71 -4.54
CA ALA A 119 -9.08 -9.22 -3.28
C ALA A 119 -9.52 -10.36 -2.34
N LYS A 120 -9.95 -11.50 -2.91
CA LYS A 120 -10.28 -12.73 -2.17
C LYS A 120 -9.06 -13.50 -1.68
N GLY A 121 -7.85 -13.15 -2.15
CA GLY A 121 -6.59 -13.85 -1.84
C GLY A 121 -6.23 -14.98 -2.81
N ASP A 122 -7.02 -15.20 -3.86
CA ASP A 122 -6.70 -16.15 -4.93
C ASP A 122 -5.79 -15.47 -5.96
N ALA A 123 -4.54 -15.31 -5.59
CA ALA A 123 -3.56 -14.67 -6.44
C ALA A 123 -3.21 -15.49 -7.71
N ALA A 124 -3.40 -16.81 -7.68
CA ALA A 124 -3.14 -17.65 -8.85
C ALA A 124 -4.26 -17.49 -9.89
N GLY A 125 -5.50 -17.59 -9.45
CA GLY A 125 -6.66 -17.33 -10.30
C GLY A 125 -6.66 -15.91 -10.86
N ALA A 126 -6.29 -14.92 -10.04
CA ALA A 126 -6.18 -13.53 -10.46
C ALA A 126 -5.20 -13.36 -11.63
N VAL A 127 -4.01 -13.95 -11.53
CA VAL A 127 -3.01 -13.91 -12.61
C VAL A 127 -3.56 -14.52 -13.90
N THR A 128 -4.19 -15.68 -13.82
CA THR A 128 -4.76 -16.34 -15.00
C THR A 128 -5.77 -15.45 -15.72
N GLU A 129 -6.67 -14.82 -14.97
CA GLU A 129 -7.68 -13.93 -15.55
C GLU A 129 -7.06 -12.62 -16.10
N LEU A 130 -6.09 -12.06 -15.41
CA LEU A 130 -5.41 -10.84 -15.87
C LEU A 130 -4.55 -11.09 -17.10
N ASP A 131 -3.88 -12.24 -17.20
CA ASP A 131 -3.14 -12.62 -18.41
C ASP A 131 -4.10 -12.86 -19.58
N ALA A 132 -5.30 -13.41 -19.35
CA ALA A 132 -6.35 -13.52 -20.36
C ALA A 132 -6.87 -12.15 -20.81
N ALA A 133 -7.05 -11.19 -19.88
CA ALA A 133 -7.43 -9.81 -20.21
C ALA A 133 -6.38 -9.14 -21.10
N ILE A 134 -5.08 -9.29 -20.77
CA ILE A 134 -3.96 -8.74 -21.55
C ILE A 134 -3.84 -9.42 -22.92
N THR A 135 -4.11 -10.73 -22.99
CA THR A 135 -4.10 -11.46 -24.27
C THR A 135 -5.23 -10.97 -25.18
N ALA A 136 -6.45 -10.77 -24.61
CA ALA A 136 -7.58 -10.24 -25.35
C ALA A 136 -7.41 -8.77 -25.77
N ASN A 137 -6.79 -7.96 -24.91
CA ASN A 137 -6.48 -6.57 -25.20
C ASN A 137 -5.11 -6.17 -24.61
N PRO A 138 -4.01 -6.28 -25.38
CA PRO A 138 -2.67 -5.93 -24.93
C PRO A 138 -2.49 -4.44 -24.55
N ALA A 139 -3.40 -3.57 -24.98
CA ALA A 139 -3.39 -2.15 -24.65
C ALA A 139 -4.23 -1.79 -23.41
N TYR A 140 -4.74 -2.80 -22.69
CA TYR A 140 -5.60 -2.58 -21.53
C TYR A 140 -4.74 -2.28 -20.28
N ALA A 141 -4.48 -1.00 -20.05
CA ALA A 141 -3.57 -0.52 -19.01
C ALA A 141 -3.95 -0.99 -17.60
N GLU A 142 -5.26 -1.05 -17.28
CA GLU A 142 -5.76 -1.52 -15.99
C GLU A 142 -5.42 -2.98 -15.72
N ALA A 143 -5.44 -3.84 -16.75
CA ALA A 143 -5.09 -5.26 -16.58
C ALA A 143 -3.59 -5.41 -16.24
N HIS A 144 -2.71 -4.67 -16.90
CA HIS A 144 -1.28 -4.61 -16.54
C HIS A 144 -1.08 -4.08 -15.12
N TYR A 145 -1.81 -3.02 -14.73
CA TYR A 145 -1.73 -2.47 -13.39
C TYR A 145 -2.17 -3.47 -12.32
N ASN A 146 -3.32 -4.14 -12.51
CA ASN A 146 -3.83 -5.15 -11.59
C ASN A 146 -2.91 -6.38 -11.52
N LEU A 147 -2.29 -6.77 -12.64
CA LEU A 147 -1.25 -7.80 -12.68
C LEU A 147 -0.04 -7.39 -11.81
N GLY A 148 0.39 -6.12 -11.90
CA GLY A 148 1.44 -5.56 -11.06
C GLY A 148 1.12 -5.68 -9.57
N ILE A 149 -0.10 -5.30 -9.14
CA ILE A 149 -0.58 -5.45 -7.76
C ILE A 149 -0.54 -6.93 -7.34
N THR A 150 -1.05 -7.82 -8.18
CA THR A 150 -1.11 -9.25 -7.87
C THR A 150 0.28 -9.88 -7.75
N ARG A 151 1.21 -9.54 -8.65
CA ARG A 151 2.61 -10.01 -8.61
C ARG A 151 3.35 -9.49 -7.38
N ASP A 152 3.08 -8.25 -6.99
CA ASP A 152 3.64 -7.66 -5.78
C ASP A 152 3.14 -8.37 -4.51
N ALA A 153 1.85 -8.69 -4.43
CA ALA A 153 1.26 -9.47 -3.35
C ALA A 153 1.86 -10.89 -3.27
N GLN A 154 2.22 -11.49 -4.40
CA GLN A 154 2.96 -12.77 -4.46
C GLN A 154 4.44 -12.64 -4.06
N GLY A 155 4.96 -11.44 -3.82
CA GLY A 155 6.39 -11.18 -3.57
C GLY A 155 7.27 -11.22 -4.83
N LYS A 156 6.67 -11.32 -6.01
CA LYS A 156 7.32 -11.34 -7.32
C LYS A 156 7.66 -9.92 -7.80
N LYS A 157 8.55 -9.27 -7.05
CA LYS A 157 8.82 -7.82 -7.17
C LYS A 157 9.27 -7.40 -8.57
N ALA A 158 10.13 -8.18 -9.24
CA ALA A 158 10.61 -7.87 -10.58
C ALA A 158 9.48 -7.94 -11.61
N GLU A 159 8.62 -8.98 -11.52
CA GLU A 159 7.46 -9.13 -12.41
C GLU A 159 6.45 -7.99 -12.19
N ALA A 160 6.25 -7.55 -10.93
CA ALA A 160 5.41 -6.40 -10.62
C ALA A 160 5.92 -5.11 -11.27
N VAL A 161 7.24 -4.85 -11.24
CA VAL A 161 7.84 -3.68 -11.90
C VAL A 161 7.59 -3.71 -13.41
N VAL A 162 7.71 -4.87 -14.07
CA VAL A 162 7.43 -5.00 -15.51
C VAL A 162 5.97 -4.62 -15.79
N ALA A 163 5.03 -5.22 -15.07
CA ALA A 163 3.61 -4.96 -15.26
C ALA A 163 3.24 -3.48 -15.01
N TYR A 164 3.78 -2.86 -13.96
CA TYR A 164 3.56 -1.43 -13.72
C TYR A 164 4.19 -0.53 -14.79
N LYS A 165 5.36 -0.89 -15.35
CA LYS A 165 5.96 -0.16 -16.48
C LYS A 165 5.05 -0.20 -17.70
N ASP A 166 4.47 -1.35 -18.01
CA ASP A 166 3.51 -1.49 -19.10
C ASP A 166 2.26 -0.64 -18.88
N ALA A 167 1.69 -0.67 -17.67
CA ALA A 167 0.56 0.19 -17.31
C ALA A 167 0.88 1.68 -17.51
N VAL A 168 2.05 2.15 -17.03
CA VAL A 168 2.51 3.54 -17.21
C VAL A 168 2.75 3.88 -18.69
N ARG A 169 3.31 2.96 -19.47
CA ARG A 169 3.51 3.15 -20.91
C ARG A 169 2.19 3.34 -21.65
N LEU A 170 1.18 2.57 -21.27
CA LEU A 170 -0.16 2.61 -21.88
C LEU A 170 -0.97 3.82 -21.42
N ARG A 171 -0.79 4.25 -20.16
CA ARG A 171 -1.48 5.43 -19.60
C ARG A 171 -0.49 6.33 -18.85
N PRO A 172 0.31 7.13 -19.58
CA PRO A 172 1.43 7.88 -19.01
C PRO A 172 1.02 9.05 -18.11
N THR A 173 -0.23 9.47 -18.14
CA THR A 173 -0.77 10.57 -17.33
C THR A 173 -1.47 10.09 -16.05
N ASP A 174 -1.47 8.79 -15.77
CA ASP A 174 -2.05 8.25 -14.54
C ASP A 174 -1.02 8.32 -13.40
N GLY A 175 -1.26 9.22 -12.44
CA GLY A 175 -0.39 9.41 -11.29
C GLY A 175 -0.37 8.19 -10.36
N SER A 176 -1.46 7.43 -10.29
CA SER A 176 -1.55 6.23 -9.44
C SER A 176 -0.68 5.09 -9.96
N TYR A 177 -0.60 4.94 -11.29
CA TYR A 177 0.29 3.95 -11.91
C TYR A 177 1.76 4.28 -11.64
N ARG A 178 2.13 5.57 -11.74
CA ARG A 178 3.48 6.03 -11.43
C ARG A 178 3.83 5.90 -9.95
N LEU A 179 2.89 6.18 -9.06
CA LEU A 179 3.07 5.98 -7.61
C LEU A 179 3.42 4.52 -7.31
N ASN A 180 2.62 3.58 -7.83
CA ASN A 180 2.85 2.16 -7.59
C ASN A 180 4.13 1.64 -8.26
N LEU A 181 4.46 2.14 -9.46
CA LEU A 181 5.74 1.87 -10.10
C LEU A 181 6.91 2.34 -9.23
N GLY A 182 6.86 3.57 -8.72
CA GLY A 182 7.90 4.12 -7.84
C GLY A 182 8.09 3.29 -6.57
N ALA A 183 6.98 2.89 -5.93
CA ALA A 183 7.01 2.02 -4.77
C ALA A 183 7.60 0.63 -5.10
N ALA A 184 7.29 0.05 -6.27
CA ALA A 184 7.81 -1.23 -6.72
C ALA A 184 9.31 -1.14 -7.05
N LEU A 185 9.75 -0.11 -7.77
CA LEU A 185 11.16 0.16 -8.09
C LEU A 185 12.01 0.28 -6.84
N ARG A 186 11.51 1.00 -5.81
CA ARG A 186 12.19 1.09 -4.53
C ARG A 186 12.38 -0.29 -3.88
N ARG A 187 11.37 -1.18 -3.96
CA ARG A 187 11.45 -2.55 -3.39
C ARG A 187 12.47 -3.45 -4.08
N VAL A 188 12.77 -3.22 -5.35
CA VAL A 188 13.83 -3.93 -6.08
C VAL A 188 15.20 -3.23 -5.97
N GLY A 189 15.26 -2.06 -5.31
CA GLY A 189 16.50 -1.31 -5.10
C GLY A 189 16.85 -0.32 -6.20
N ASP A 190 15.99 -0.13 -7.19
CA ASP A 190 16.14 0.91 -8.21
C ASP A 190 15.68 2.26 -7.64
N VAL A 191 16.59 2.89 -6.91
CA VAL A 191 16.33 4.15 -6.18
C VAL A 191 16.13 5.32 -7.15
N ASP A 192 16.89 5.37 -8.24
CA ASP A 192 16.80 6.46 -9.21
C ASP A 192 15.54 6.37 -10.06
N GLY A 193 15.20 5.17 -10.51
CA GLY A 193 13.92 4.93 -11.19
C GLY A 193 12.71 5.22 -10.28
N ALA A 194 12.80 4.86 -8.98
CA ALA A 194 11.75 5.17 -8.01
C ALA A 194 11.58 6.67 -7.82
N LEU A 195 12.69 7.43 -7.71
CA LEU A 195 12.64 8.89 -7.59
C LEU A 195 11.92 9.52 -8.79
N ALA A 196 12.37 9.20 -10.01
CA ALA A 196 11.76 9.74 -11.22
C ALA A 196 10.26 9.43 -11.33
N ALA A 197 9.86 8.20 -10.99
CA ALA A 197 8.45 7.80 -11.01
C ALA A 197 7.62 8.56 -9.97
N LEU A 198 8.15 8.79 -8.75
CA LEU A 198 7.45 9.49 -7.67
C LEU A 198 7.40 11.01 -7.87
N GLU A 199 8.43 11.62 -8.43
CA GLU A 199 8.40 13.03 -8.86
C GLU A 199 7.29 13.27 -9.87
N GLU A 200 7.18 12.40 -10.86
CA GLU A 200 6.14 12.50 -11.86
C GLU A 200 4.74 12.18 -11.27
N ALA A 201 4.63 11.23 -10.33
CA ALA A 201 3.38 10.96 -9.62
C ALA A 201 2.88 12.19 -8.86
N THR A 202 3.77 12.90 -8.15
CA THR A 202 3.41 14.13 -7.42
C THR A 202 3.08 15.29 -8.36
N ARG A 203 3.69 15.36 -9.54
CA ARG A 203 3.38 16.34 -10.59
C ARG A 203 1.98 16.11 -11.17
N LEU A 204 1.64 14.85 -11.46
CA LEU A 204 0.32 14.47 -12.02
C LEU A 204 -0.80 14.51 -10.99
N SER A 205 -0.49 14.20 -9.73
CA SER A 205 -1.45 14.13 -8.62
C SER A 205 -0.97 14.97 -7.42
N PRO A 206 -0.94 16.32 -7.51
CA PRO A 206 -0.33 17.19 -6.49
C PRO A 206 -1.10 17.22 -5.15
N LYS A 207 -2.29 16.62 -5.10
CA LYS A 207 -3.10 16.47 -3.89
C LYS A 207 -3.01 15.07 -3.26
N ASP A 208 -2.24 14.17 -3.85
CA ASP A 208 -2.05 12.83 -3.30
C ASP A 208 -1.00 12.84 -2.18
N ALA A 209 -1.46 12.76 -0.94
CA ALA A 209 -0.61 12.73 0.24
C ALA A 209 0.30 11.48 0.29
N VAL A 210 -0.12 10.36 -0.30
CA VAL A 210 0.67 9.12 -0.33
C VAL A 210 1.85 9.28 -1.27
N ALA A 211 1.64 9.86 -2.45
CA ALA A 211 2.70 10.14 -3.41
C ALA A 211 3.79 11.05 -2.80
N TRP A 212 3.39 12.11 -2.11
CA TRP A 212 4.32 12.99 -1.40
C TRP A 212 5.07 12.27 -0.27
N ALA A 213 4.40 11.40 0.50
CA ALA A 213 5.06 10.63 1.56
C ALA A 213 6.07 9.62 1.00
N ASP A 214 5.78 8.98 -0.12
CA ASP A 214 6.69 8.04 -0.76
C ASP A 214 7.86 8.76 -1.45
N LEU A 215 7.61 9.92 -2.07
CA LEU A 215 8.68 10.80 -2.55
C LEU A 215 9.62 11.22 -1.41
N GLY A 216 9.09 11.65 -0.28
CA GLY A 216 9.89 12.00 0.89
C GLY A 216 10.71 10.82 1.41
N MET A 217 10.19 9.61 1.34
CA MET A 217 10.91 8.42 1.74
C MET A 217 12.09 8.10 0.80
N ILE A 218 11.89 8.16 -0.51
CA ILE A 218 12.97 7.88 -1.47
C ILE A 218 14.06 8.96 -1.42
N LEU A 219 13.69 10.23 -1.25
CA LEU A 219 14.63 11.33 -1.04
C LEU A 219 15.46 11.13 0.25
N SER A 220 14.83 10.63 1.32
CA SER A 220 15.54 10.25 2.55
C SER A 220 16.51 9.09 2.34
N ASP A 221 16.15 8.08 1.54
CA ASP A 221 17.05 6.97 1.18
C ASP A 221 18.26 7.49 0.38
N LYS A 222 18.09 8.53 -0.44
CA LYS A 222 19.17 9.27 -1.15
C LYS A 222 19.92 10.27 -0.27
N LYS A 223 19.55 10.42 1.00
CA LYS A 223 20.11 11.39 1.96
C LYS A 223 19.84 12.86 1.61
N SER A 224 18.93 13.14 0.70
CA SER A 224 18.44 14.49 0.38
C SER A 224 17.40 14.93 1.42
N TYR A 225 17.88 15.13 2.67
CA TYR A 225 16.98 15.31 3.83
C TYR A 225 16.15 16.59 3.78
N ASP A 226 16.64 17.66 3.14
CA ASP A 226 15.90 18.91 2.99
C ASP A 226 14.69 18.73 2.06
N ASP A 227 14.90 18.08 0.92
CA ASP A 227 13.83 17.77 -0.04
C ASP A 227 12.86 16.74 0.53
N ALA A 228 13.39 15.73 1.23
CA ALA A 228 12.57 14.73 1.92
C ALA A 228 11.64 15.39 2.94
N GLN A 229 12.14 16.36 3.71
CA GLN A 229 11.30 17.08 4.66
C GLN A 229 10.22 17.89 3.95
N ARG A 230 10.56 18.65 2.88
CA ARG A 230 9.55 19.41 2.11
C ARG A 230 8.43 18.52 1.58
N ALA A 231 8.79 17.35 1.03
CA ALA A 231 7.81 16.39 0.53
C ALA A 231 6.90 15.85 1.65
N LEU A 232 7.48 15.51 2.81
CA LEU A 232 6.73 14.98 3.97
C LEU A 232 5.87 16.06 4.63
N ASP A 233 6.35 17.30 4.70
CA ASP A 233 5.55 18.44 5.17
C ASP A 233 4.32 18.62 4.27
N ARG A 234 4.50 18.51 2.94
CA ARG A 234 3.38 18.56 2.00
C ARG A 234 2.39 17.43 2.22
N SER A 235 2.88 16.21 2.43
CA SER A 235 2.04 15.04 2.74
C SER A 235 1.19 15.25 4.00
N THR A 236 1.81 15.71 5.10
CA THR A 236 1.12 15.93 6.39
C THR A 236 0.14 17.09 6.34
N GLN A 237 0.38 18.12 5.50
CA GLN A 237 -0.58 19.21 5.23
C GLN A 237 -1.80 18.70 4.46
N LEU A 238 -1.59 17.86 3.43
CA LEU A 238 -2.67 17.31 2.62
C LEU A 238 -3.54 16.32 3.41
N LYS A 239 -2.91 15.52 4.28
CA LYS A 239 -3.58 14.51 5.09
C LYS A 239 -3.05 14.52 6.53
N PRO A 240 -3.62 15.38 7.41
CA PRO A 240 -3.16 15.56 8.80
C PRO A 240 -3.33 14.33 9.71
N ASP A 241 -4.11 13.34 9.29
CA ASP A 241 -4.32 12.06 9.97
C ASP A 241 -3.47 10.91 9.39
N PHE A 242 -2.53 11.22 8.51
CA PHE A 242 -1.64 10.21 7.91
C PHE A 242 -0.45 9.92 8.83
N ALA A 243 -0.65 8.98 9.77
CA ALA A 243 0.33 8.64 10.79
C ALA A 243 1.72 8.27 10.24
N LEU A 244 1.74 7.52 9.11
CA LEU A 244 2.99 7.11 8.48
C LEU A 244 3.81 8.31 7.96
N ALA A 245 3.15 9.34 7.39
CA ALA A 245 3.84 10.55 6.94
C ALA A 245 4.47 11.32 8.11
N TRP A 246 3.74 11.46 9.22
CA TRP A 246 4.27 12.06 10.45
C TRP A 246 5.48 11.29 11.02
N ASN A 247 5.42 9.96 11.06
CA ASN A 247 6.56 9.15 11.51
C ASN A 247 7.77 9.32 10.58
N ARG A 248 7.56 9.30 9.25
CA ARG A 248 8.62 9.53 8.26
C ARG A 248 9.23 10.93 8.40
N LEU A 249 8.40 11.95 8.61
CA LEU A 249 8.83 13.34 8.85
C LEU A 249 9.73 13.40 10.09
N GLY A 250 9.28 12.83 11.21
CA GLY A 250 10.09 12.78 12.43
C GLY A 250 11.45 12.09 12.22
N ARG A 251 11.49 11.00 11.47
CA ARG A 251 12.74 10.31 11.14
C ARG A 251 13.71 11.18 10.31
N VAL A 252 13.18 11.93 9.35
CA VAL A 252 13.99 12.87 8.54
C VAL A 252 14.48 14.03 9.39
N GLN A 253 13.62 14.61 10.23
CA GLN A 253 13.99 15.68 11.16
C GLN A 253 15.09 15.22 12.15
N LEU A 254 15.01 13.97 12.64
CA LEU A 254 16.08 13.40 13.46
C LEU A 254 17.41 13.33 12.69
N LYS A 255 17.40 12.92 11.42
CA LYS A 255 18.61 12.89 10.58
C LYS A 255 19.21 14.27 10.32
N ARG A 256 18.39 15.32 10.37
CA ARG A 256 18.80 16.72 10.28
C ARG A 256 19.23 17.33 11.63
N GLY A 257 19.18 16.57 12.73
CA GLY A 257 19.46 17.07 14.08
C GLY A 257 18.35 17.94 14.69
N GLN A 258 17.17 17.98 14.06
CA GLN A 258 16.00 18.76 14.52
C GLN A 258 15.22 17.96 15.57
N ILE A 259 15.87 17.64 16.70
CA ILE A 259 15.34 16.71 17.70
C ILE A 259 13.96 17.12 18.24
N PRO A 260 13.70 18.40 18.66
CA PRO A 260 12.39 18.79 19.17
C PRO A 260 11.25 18.59 18.14
N ALA A 261 11.49 18.97 16.88
CA ALA A 261 10.51 18.78 15.80
C ALA A 261 10.25 17.30 15.53
N SER A 262 11.32 16.49 15.55
CA SER A 262 11.22 15.03 15.39
C SER A 262 10.33 14.39 16.47
N ILE A 263 10.50 14.79 17.74
CA ILE A 263 9.63 14.31 18.83
C ILE A 263 8.17 14.66 18.54
N THR A 264 7.89 15.93 18.24
CA THR A 264 6.52 16.39 17.95
C THR A 264 5.86 15.59 16.82
N ALA A 265 6.58 15.38 15.72
CA ALA A 265 6.07 14.63 14.57
C ALA A 265 5.79 13.16 14.92
N GLN A 266 6.71 12.52 15.66
CA GLN A 266 6.54 11.11 16.06
C GLN A 266 5.49 10.92 17.14
N GLU A 267 5.33 11.85 18.07
CA GLU A 267 4.21 11.86 19.03
C GLU A 267 2.87 11.98 18.30
N ARG A 268 2.81 12.79 17.24
CA ARG A 268 1.60 12.87 16.41
C ARG A 268 1.30 11.54 15.73
N ALA A 269 2.30 10.86 15.15
CA ALA A 269 2.15 9.53 14.57
C ALA A 269 1.67 8.51 15.61
N ARG A 270 2.27 8.54 16.80
CA ARG A 270 1.95 7.68 17.94
C ARG A 270 0.51 7.86 18.43
N LYS A 271 0.03 9.13 18.47
CA LYS A 271 -1.36 9.46 18.82
C LYS A 271 -2.36 8.95 17.79
N LEU A 272 -2.00 9.01 16.50
CA LEU A 272 -2.87 8.54 15.41
C LEU A 272 -2.96 7.01 15.37
N GLU A 273 -1.84 6.31 15.59
CA GLU A 273 -1.77 4.84 15.60
C GLU A 273 -1.11 4.32 16.89
N PRO A 274 -1.82 4.31 18.02
CA PRO A 274 -1.25 3.96 19.32
C PRO A 274 -0.81 2.49 19.46
N LYS A 275 -1.30 1.60 18.59
CA LYS A 275 -0.92 0.19 18.56
C LYS A 275 0.23 -0.15 17.61
N ASN A 276 0.81 0.85 16.95
CA ASN A 276 1.92 0.65 16.03
C ASN A 276 3.26 0.60 16.79
N SER A 277 3.82 -0.61 16.94
CA SER A 277 5.09 -0.81 17.68
C SER A 277 6.28 -0.12 17.03
N ALA A 278 6.28 0.02 15.68
CA ALA A 278 7.37 0.70 14.97
C ALA A 278 7.41 2.20 15.29
N PHE A 279 6.24 2.85 15.43
CA PHE A 279 6.18 4.26 15.79
C PHE A 279 6.66 4.50 17.22
N ALA A 280 6.30 3.61 18.15
CA ALA A 280 6.81 3.65 19.52
C ALA A 280 8.33 3.46 19.56
N ALA A 281 8.89 2.56 18.77
CA ALA A 281 10.32 2.33 18.70
C ALA A 281 11.08 3.50 18.06
N ASP A 282 10.52 4.15 17.03
CA ASP A 282 11.13 5.33 16.42
C ASP A 282 11.10 6.52 17.40
N LEU A 283 10.00 6.74 18.13
CA LEU A 283 9.93 7.78 19.18
C LEU A 283 10.91 7.51 20.34
N CYS A 284 11.00 6.25 20.78
CA CYS A 284 12.00 5.86 21.78
C CYS A 284 13.41 6.26 21.36
N ARG A 285 13.82 5.95 20.12
CA ARG A 285 15.13 6.32 19.58
C ARG A 285 15.32 7.84 19.60
N THR A 286 14.33 8.60 19.18
CA THR A 286 14.43 10.07 19.16
C THR A 286 14.55 10.64 20.56
N LEU A 287 13.82 10.11 21.54
CA LEU A 287 13.92 10.50 22.95
C LEU A 287 15.30 10.14 23.55
N PHE A 288 15.86 9.00 23.14
CA PHE A 288 17.22 8.63 23.53
C PHE A 288 18.25 9.66 23.01
N GLU A 289 18.17 10.05 21.73
CA GLU A 289 19.03 11.10 21.15
C GLU A 289 18.78 12.48 21.79
N ALA A 290 17.55 12.72 22.27
CA ALA A 290 17.19 13.92 23.05
C ALA A 290 17.77 13.93 24.48
N LYS A 291 18.46 12.86 24.89
CA LYS A 291 18.95 12.66 26.27
C LYS A 291 17.83 12.65 27.32
N ASP A 292 16.66 12.15 26.96
CA ASP A 292 15.55 11.89 27.85
C ASP A 292 15.34 10.37 28.05
N PRO A 293 16.20 9.71 28.86
CA PRO A 293 16.18 8.27 29.01
C PRO A 293 14.92 7.78 29.76
N ALA A 294 14.27 8.63 30.54
CA ALA A 294 13.06 8.25 31.26
C ALA A 294 11.89 8.02 30.29
N ARG A 295 11.63 8.97 29.42
CA ARG A 295 10.60 8.85 28.38
C ARG A 295 10.99 7.82 27.32
N ALA A 296 12.26 7.74 26.94
CA ALA A 296 12.75 6.71 26.03
C ALA A 296 12.45 5.30 26.52
N VAL A 297 12.74 4.99 27.80
CA VAL A 297 12.41 3.68 28.39
C VAL A 297 10.91 3.41 28.35
N ALA A 298 10.06 4.40 28.65
CA ALA A 298 8.60 4.23 28.60
C ALA A 298 8.12 3.84 27.20
N GLU A 299 8.54 4.56 26.16
CA GLU A 299 8.15 4.29 24.77
C GLU A 299 8.76 2.99 24.23
N CYS A 300 9.99 2.65 24.59
CA CYS A 300 10.58 1.37 24.22
C CYS A 300 9.86 0.18 24.88
N ARG A 301 9.47 0.29 26.15
CA ARG A 301 8.63 -0.73 26.81
C ARG A 301 7.28 -0.88 26.13
N ALA A 302 6.65 0.23 25.74
CA ALA A 302 5.41 0.18 24.96
C ALA A 302 5.62 -0.52 23.60
N ALA A 303 6.70 -0.23 22.89
CA ALA A 303 7.04 -0.89 21.63
C ALA A 303 7.23 -2.40 21.80
N VAL A 304 7.95 -2.83 22.85
CA VAL A 304 8.17 -4.26 23.16
C VAL A 304 6.89 -4.94 23.62
N ALA A 305 6.01 -4.25 24.33
CA ALA A 305 4.71 -4.81 24.74
C ALA A 305 3.78 -5.02 23.54
N LEU A 306 3.82 -4.12 22.55
CA LEU A 306 3.03 -4.23 21.32
C LEU A 306 3.57 -5.32 20.37
N ASP A 307 4.89 -5.49 20.31
CA ASP A 307 5.55 -6.53 19.50
C ASP A 307 6.77 -7.09 20.26
N PRO A 308 6.57 -8.14 21.05
CA PRO A 308 7.63 -8.78 21.82
C PRO A 308 8.74 -9.41 20.97
N ALA A 309 8.46 -9.69 19.71
CA ALA A 309 9.43 -10.28 18.79
C ALA A 309 10.24 -9.22 18.00
N ASN A 310 9.95 -7.94 18.17
CA ASN A 310 10.64 -6.85 17.48
C ASN A 310 12.06 -6.66 18.03
N PRO A 311 13.11 -7.06 17.30
CA PRO A 311 14.47 -6.96 17.81
C PRO A 311 14.96 -5.52 17.90
N LEU A 312 14.46 -4.62 17.05
CA LEU A 312 14.83 -3.21 17.09
C LEU A 312 14.30 -2.55 18.37
N ALA A 313 13.03 -2.81 18.72
CA ALA A 313 12.43 -2.27 19.94
C ALA A 313 13.19 -2.73 21.20
N ARG A 314 13.60 -4.01 21.26
CA ARG A 314 14.41 -4.51 22.40
C ARG A 314 15.81 -3.93 22.42
N TYR A 315 16.45 -3.81 21.27
CA TYR A 315 17.78 -3.19 21.19
C TYR A 315 17.76 -1.75 21.68
N GLU A 316 16.78 -0.95 21.23
CA GLU A 316 16.63 0.43 21.70
C GLU A 316 16.26 0.48 23.20
N LEU A 317 15.49 -0.50 23.72
CA LEU A 317 15.19 -0.59 25.15
C LEU A 317 16.45 -0.86 25.98
N VAL A 318 17.33 -1.75 25.53
CA VAL A 318 18.63 -1.98 26.21
C VAL A 318 19.43 -0.67 26.28
N LYS A 319 19.55 0.09 25.18
CA LYS A 319 20.23 1.38 25.14
C LYS A 319 19.63 2.39 26.12
N ALA A 320 18.30 2.52 26.11
CA ALA A 320 17.58 3.47 26.95
C ALA A 320 17.72 3.11 28.45
N LEU A 321 17.69 1.83 28.81
CA LEU A 321 17.89 1.37 30.17
C LEU A 321 19.31 1.64 30.68
N VAL A 322 20.33 1.39 29.83
CA VAL A 322 21.73 1.74 30.13
C VAL A 322 21.87 3.24 30.37
N ALA A 323 21.31 4.07 29.49
CA ALA A 323 21.36 5.52 29.64
C ALA A 323 20.63 6.03 30.89
N LYS A 324 19.59 5.30 31.33
CA LYS A 324 18.89 5.57 32.59
C LYS A 324 19.65 5.09 33.82
N GLY A 325 20.69 4.26 33.67
CA GLY A 325 21.40 3.62 34.76
C GLY A 325 20.73 2.37 35.36
N ASP A 326 19.68 1.86 34.71
CA ASP A 326 18.97 0.63 35.15
C ASP A 326 19.66 -0.61 34.56
N CYS A 327 20.85 -0.91 35.11
CA CYS A 327 21.73 -1.95 34.60
C CYS A 327 21.10 -3.35 34.72
N ALA A 328 20.36 -3.62 35.80
CA ALA A 328 19.70 -4.90 36.01
C ALA A 328 18.63 -5.17 34.95
N ALA A 329 17.77 -4.19 34.68
CA ALA A 329 16.78 -4.30 33.61
C ALA A 329 17.41 -4.39 32.22
N ALA A 330 18.52 -3.65 31.98
CA ALA A 330 19.24 -3.70 30.71
C ALA A 330 19.80 -5.11 30.43
N GLN A 331 20.38 -5.78 31.42
CA GLN A 331 20.88 -7.17 31.30
C GLN A 331 19.72 -8.17 31.07
N ALA A 332 18.59 -8.01 31.75
CA ALA A 332 17.41 -8.85 31.54
C ALA A 332 16.85 -8.72 30.11
N GLU A 333 16.76 -7.50 29.57
CA GLU A 333 16.29 -7.27 28.18
C GLU A 333 17.34 -7.71 27.15
N LEU A 334 18.64 -7.58 27.42
CA LEU A 334 19.72 -8.13 26.58
C LEU A 334 19.59 -9.66 26.44
N ALA A 335 19.33 -10.38 27.53
CA ALA A 335 19.14 -11.84 27.49
C ALA A 335 17.97 -12.22 26.55
N LYS A 336 16.85 -11.50 26.64
CA LYS A 336 15.69 -11.70 25.75
C LYS A 336 16.02 -11.33 24.29
N PHE A 337 16.76 -10.23 24.07
CA PHE A 337 17.19 -9.82 22.73
C PHE A 337 18.06 -10.89 22.04
N ARG A 338 19.01 -11.47 22.78
CA ARG A 338 19.89 -12.55 22.26
C ARG A 338 19.13 -13.81 21.86
N GLY A 339 18.03 -14.11 22.54
CA GLY A 339 17.15 -15.24 22.28
C GLY A 339 16.23 -15.07 21.08
N LEU A 340 16.09 -13.84 20.54
CA LEU A 340 15.24 -13.61 19.38
C LEU A 340 15.79 -14.29 18.11
N PRO A 341 14.92 -14.94 17.31
CA PRO A 341 15.33 -15.53 16.04
C PRO A 341 15.73 -14.44 15.03
N GLY A 342 16.72 -14.75 14.18
CA GLY A 342 17.13 -13.87 13.08
C GLY A 342 17.94 -12.62 13.50
N VAL A 343 18.29 -12.47 14.78
CA VAL A 343 19.20 -11.39 15.22
C VAL A 343 20.62 -11.76 14.87
N LYS A 344 21.27 -10.89 14.08
CA LYS A 344 22.64 -11.10 13.62
C LYS A 344 23.65 -11.07 14.78
N PRO A 345 24.76 -11.86 14.68
CA PRO A 345 25.82 -11.89 15.67
C PRO A 345 26.39 -10.50 15.98
N GLU A 346 26.57 -9.65 14.97
CA GLU A 346 27.10 -8.30 15.13
C GLU A 346 26.17 -7.42 15.98
N ALA A 347 24.85 -7.51 15.78
CA ALA A 347 23.88 -6.78 16.58
C ALA A 347 23.84 -7.27 18.03
N LYS A 348 24.03 -8.59 18.26
CA LYS A 348 24.15 -9.15 19.61
C LYS A 348 25.40 -8.62 20.31
N ALA A 349 26.54 -8.62 19.61
CA ALA A 349 27.81 -8.10 20.15
C ALA A 349 27.71 -6.61 20.48
N GLN A 350 27.07 -5.81 19.64
CA GLN A 350 26.86 -4.38 19.92
C GLN A 350 25.97 -4.17 21.15
N ALA A 351 24.87 -4.91 21.28
CA ALA A 351 24.01 -4.82 22.46
C ALA A 351 24.74 -5.24 23.74
N GLU A 352 25.59 -6.28 23.67
CA GLU A 352 26.42 -6.72 24.79
C GLU A 352 27.45 -5.65 25.21
N ALA A 353 28.11 -5.03 24.24
CA ALA A 353 29.06 -3.93 24.52
C ALA A 353 28.38 -2.76 25.24
N ILE A 354 27.17 -2.39 24.78
CA ILE A 354 26.36 -1.33 25.40
C ILE A 354 25.97 -1.73 26.83
N ALA A 355 25.47 -2.95 27.03
CA ALA A 355 25.05 -3.40 28.36
C ALA A 355 26.23 -3.57 29.33
N LYS A 356 27.44 -3.90 28.84
CA LYS A 356 28.68 -3.95 29.67
C LYS A 356 29.13 -2.55 30.15
N SER A 357 28.81 -1.50 29.40
CA SER A 357 29.13 -0.12 29.83
C SER A 357 28.28 0.34 31.03
N CYS A 358 27.19 -0.39 31.33
CA CYS A 358 26.38 -0.19 32.50
C CYS A 358 26.95 -0.97 33.69
N ALA A 359 28.16 -0.65 34.11
CA ALA A 359 28.71 -1.19 35.37
C ALA A 359 28.04 -0.47 36.54
N PRO A 360 27.65 -1.17 37.63
CA PRO A 360 27.26 -0.49 38.84
C PRO A 360 28.41 0.39 39.29
N ALA A 361 28.11 1.66 39.62
CA ALA A 361 29.10 2.55 40.24
C ALA A 361 29.73 1.77 41.40
N LYS A 362 31.06 1.58 41.35
CA LYS A 362 31.76 1.00 42.48
C LYS A 362 31.43 1.88 43.70
N LYS A 363 30.77 1.26 44.68
CA LYS A 363 30.51 1.87 45.97
C LYS A 363 31.81 2.24 46.64
#